data_755fc2f02f6f575defb59a50f2b49988
#
_entry.id   755fc2f02f6f575defb59a50f2b49988
#
_cell.length_a   1.000
_cell.length_b   1.000
_cell.length_c   1.000
_cell.angle_alpha   90.00
_cell.angle_beta   90.00
_cell.angle_gamma   90.00
#
_symmetry.space_group_name_H-M   'P 1'
#
loop_
_entity.id
_entity.type
_entity.pdbx_description
1 polymer ?
#
loop_
_entity_poly.entity_id
_entity_poly.type
_entity_poly.pdbx_seq_one_letter_code
_entity_poly.pdbx_strand_id
1 'polypeptide(L)'
;MTPETAARFARLTLGHVGREYPNKLDHVMTGPEDVRPPSELHPVFYGSYDWHSCVHGWWQLLRLARLHPDLPESAAIRERADTMFTPGKTAGELAYLARSASAPFERPYGWAWAMALHGEAADTRWGEVLAPLAKAFADRFQAFLPKLTYAVRSGAHFNTAFALVLALDWARVFRPALAELIGKRALHWFGADRACQAWEPSGDDFLSPALCEALLMSRVLARQEFTRWFDAFLPDAATACPDPLFTPAHVSDRSDGKIAHLDGLNLSRAWCWRGIAAAL
;
A
#
# COMPACT_ATOMS: atom_id res chain seq x y z
N MET A 1 11.03 -1.36 -16.92
CA MET A 1 11.49 -2.68 -16.39
C MET A 1 11.72 -3.58 -17.59
N THR A 2 12.83 -4.33 -17.62
CA THR A 2 13.08 -5.29 -18.71
C THR A 2 12.24 -6.55 -18.52
N PRO A 3 11.96 -7.32 -19.60
CA PRO A 3 11.25 -8.60 -19.50
C PRO A 3 11.90 -9.60 -18.53
N GLU A 4 13.24 -9.68 -18.52
CA GLU A 4 14.00 -10.57 -17.63
C GLU A 4 13.79 -10.20 -16.15
N THR A 5 13.82 -8.90 -15.86
CA THR A 5 13.55 -8.40 -14.49
C THR A 5 12.11 -8.68 -14.09
N ALA A 6 11.15 -8.46 -15.00
CA ALA A 6 9.75 -8.75 -14.77
C ALA A 6 9.51 -10.25 -14.49
N ALA A 7 10.09 -11.12 -15.31
CA ALA A 7 10.05 -12.58 -15.12
C ALA A 7 10.63 -13.02 -13.77
N ARG A 8 11.77 -12.43 -13.37
CA ARG A 8 12.39 -12.71 -12.06
C ARG A 8 11.46 -12.35 -10.91
N PHE A 9 10.86 -11.16 -10.93
CA PHE A 9 9.91 -10.74 -9.89
C PHE A 9 8.66 -11.62 -9.89
N ALA A 10 8.13 -11.96 -11.06
CA ALA A 10 6.98 -12.85 -11.16
C ALA A 10 7.26 -14.22 -10.53
N ARG A 11 8.39 -14.86 -10.84
CA ARG A 11 8.78 -16.16 -10.26
C ARG A 11 8.94 -16.10 -8.74
N LEU A 12 9.64 -15.08 -8.23
CA LEU A 12 9.82 -14.89 -6.80
C LEU A 12 8.46 -14.78 -6.09
N THR A 13 7.57 -13.96 -6.63
CA THR A 13 6.27 -13.68 -6.02
C THR A 13 5.31 -14.88 -6.12
N LEU A 14 5.27 -15.57 -7.26
CA LEU A 14 4.53 -16.83 -7.41
C LEU A 14 4.98 -17.90 -6.41
N GLY A 15 6.25 -17.86 -6.00
CA GLY A 15 6.84 -18.78 -5.03
C GLY A 15 6.33 -18.60 -3.59
N HIS A 16 5.70 -17.46 -3.27
CA HIS A 16 5.26 -17.19 -1.90
C HIS A 16 3.78 -16.83 -1.72
N VAL A 17 3.09 -16.27 -2.73
CA VAL A 17 1.68 -15.82 -2.56
C VAL A 17 0.68 -16.94 -2.22
N GLY A 18 1.05 -18.19 -2.45
CA GLY A 18 0.23 -19.35 -2.07
C GLY A 18 0.89 -20.24 -1.02
N ARG A 19 2.00 -19.78 -0.40
CA ARG A 19 2.68 -20.51 0.66
C ARG A 19 2.23 -20.00 2.02
N GLU A 20 1.55 -20.85 2.77
CA GLU A 20 0.93 -20.50 4.03
C GLU A 20 1.93 -20.21 5.15
N TYR A 21 3.05 -20.92 5.19
CA TYR A 21 4.04 -20.78 6.26
C TYR A 21 5.45 -20.51 5.71
N PRO A 22 6.29 -19.71 6.48
CA PRO A 22 5.99 -19.02 7.73
C PRO A 22 5.00 -17.87 7.54
N ASN A 23 4.12 -17.61 8.55
CA ASN A 23 3.13 -16.56 8.49
C ASN A 23 3.04 -15.81 9.83
N LYS A 24 2.95 -14.50 9.75
CA LYS A 24 2.65 -13.60 10.86
C LYS A 24 1.19 -13.20 10.78
N LEU A 25 0.37 -13.85 11.56
CA LEU A 25 -1.07 -13.62 11.59
C LEU A 25 -1.42 -12.42 12.48
N ASP A 26 -1.99 -11.36 11.87
CA ASP A 26 -2.59 -10.23 12.61
C ASP A 26 -4.06 -10.56 12.91
N HIS A 27 -4.29 -11.27 14.03
CA HIS A 27 -5.59 -11.81 14.37
C HIS A 27 -5.90 -11.64 15.87
N VAL A 28 -6.99 -10.93 16.16
CA VAL A 28 -7.48 -10.80 17.53
C VAL A 28 -8.39 -11.97 17.84
N MET A 29 -7.99 -12.80 18.81
CA MET A 29 -8.79 -13.90 19.32
C MET A 29 -9.72 -13.40 20.42
N THR A 30 -10.98 -13.78 20.34
CA THR A 30 -12.03 -13.49 21.32
C THR A 30 -12.43 -14.73 22.12
N GLY A 31 -12.01 -15.92 21.66
CA GLY A 31 -12.21 -17.21 22.31
C GLY A 31 -11.35 -18.28 21.67
N PRO A 32 -11.32 -19.49 22.23
CA PRO A 32 -10.51 -20.60 21.73
C PRO A 32 -10.90 -21.05 20.31
N GLU A 33 -12.13 -20.82 19.90
CA GLU A 33 -12.65 -21.09 18.55
C GLU A 33 -12.02 -20.19 17.47
N ASP A 34 -11.37 -19.09 17.87
CA ASP A 34 -10.64 -18.20 16.98
C ASP A 34 -9.24 -18.70 16.60
N VAL A 35 -8.76 -19.79 17.24
CA VAL A 35 -7.47 -20.42 16.90
C VAL A 35 -7.64 -21.22 15.62
N ARG A 36 -7.34 -20.57 14.49
CA ARG A 36 -7.46 -21.14 13.14
C ARG A 36 -6.25 -20.83 12.28
N PRO A 37 -5.89 -21.69 11.31
CA PRO A 37 -4.78 -21.41 10.42
C PRO A 37 -5.08 -20.21 9.47
N PRO A 38 -4.02 -19.58 8.92
CA PRO A 38 -4.18 -18.44 8.02
C PRO A 38 -5.13 -18.69 6.85
N SER A 39 -5.07 -19.85 6.22
CA SER A 39 -5.92 -20.20 5.06
C SER A 39 -7.41 -20.31 5.36
N GLU A 40 -7.78 -20.60 6.59
CA GLU A 40 -9.18 -20.58 7.03
C GLU A 40 -9.69 -19.17 7.34
N LEU A 41 -8.83 -18.33 7.93
CA LEU A 41 -9.18 -16.95 8.25
C LEU A 41 -9.16 -16.05 7.02
N HIS A 42 -8.18 -16.26 6.13
CA HIS A 42 -7.90 -15.45 4.96
C HIS A 42 -7.77 -16.31 3.69
N PRO A 43 -8.88 -16.86 3.17
CA PRO A 43 -8.83 -17.84 2.08
C PRO A 43 -8.30 -17.28 0.75
N VAL A 44 -8.25 -15.95 0.59
CA VAL A 44 -7.61 -15.28 -0.56
C VAL A 44 -6.16 -14.90 -0.25
N PHE A 45 -5.88 -14.37 0.95
CA PHE A 45 -4.60 -13.72 1.26
C PHE A 45 -3.83 -14.40 2.41
N TYR A 46 -3.88 -15.73 2.47
CA TYR A 46 -3.18 -16.54 3.49
C TYR A 46 -1.70 -16.72 3.21
N GLY A 47 -1.25 -16.50 1.96
CA GLY A 47 0.14 -16.71 1.57
C GLY A 47 1.07 -15.58 1.98
N SER A 48 2.35 -15.73 1.62
CA SER A 48 3.40 -14.78 1.99
C SER A 48 3.66 -14.74 3.51
N TYR A 49 4.34 -13.69 3.99
CA TYR A 49 4.67 -13.58 5.42
C TYR A 49 3.47 -13.10 6.26
N ASP A 50 2.63 -12.23 5.69
CA ASP A 50 1.42 -11.70 6.31
C ASP A 50 0.37 -11.32 5.24
N TRP A 51 -0.80 -10.90 5.70
CA TRP A 51 -1.95 -10.59 4.84
C TRP A 51 -1.61 -9.52 3.79
N HIS A 52 -1.07 -8.39 4.22
CA HIS A 52 -0.75 -7.29 3.28
C HIS A 52 0.39 -7.65 2.32
N SER A 53 1.37 -8.44 2.74
CA SER A 53 2.43 -8.93 1.85
C SER A 53 1.87 -9.83 0.74
N CYS A 54 0.83 -10.62 1.05
CA CYS A 54 0.12 -11.41 0.05
C CYS A 54 -0.64 -10.49 -0.94
N VAL A 55 -1.31 -9.45 -0.42
CA VAL A 55 -1.99 -8.44 -1.26
C VAL A 55 -1.00 -7.72 -2.19
N HIS A 56 0.18 -7.30 -1.68
CA HIS A 56 1.25 -6.71 -2.52
C HIS A 56 1.69 -7.67 -3.62
N GLY A 57 1.91 -8.94 -3.25
CA GLY A 57 2.32 -9.97 -4.19
C GLY A 57 1.31 -10.11 -5.31
N TRP A 58 0.03 -10.16 -5.01
CA TRP A 58 -1.03 -10.22 -6.01
C TRP A 58 -1.13 -8.97 -6.86
N TRP A 59 -1.02 -7.78 -6.26
CA TRP A 59 -0.95 -6.54 -7.04
C TRP A 59 0.22 -6.53 -8.01
N GLN A 60 1.41 -6.95 -7.55
CA GLN A 60 2.60 -7.04 -8.40
C GLN A 60 2.40 -8.04 -9.54
N LEU A 61 1.88 -9.24 -9.25
CA LEU A 61 1.66 -10.28 -10.25
C LEU A 61 0.68 -9.83 -11.35
N LEU A 62 -0.46 -9.25 -10.97
CA LEU A 62 -1.43 -8.77 -11.95
C LEU A 62 -0.86 -7.63 -12.79
N ARG A 63 -0.12 -6.71 -12.17
CA ARG A 63 0.55 -5.63 -12.88
C ARG A 63 1.61 -6.14 -13.86
N LEU A 64 2.41 -7.12 -13.47
CA LEU A 64 3.40 -7.74 -14.35
C LEU A 64 2.73 -8.46 -15.52
N ALA A 65 1.67 -9.23 -15.27
CA ALA A 65 0.94 -9.93 -16.32
C ALA A 65 0.24 -8.99 -17.33
N ARG A 66 -0.16 -7.79 -16.87
CA ARG A 66 -0.72 -6.73 -17.73
C ARG A 66 0.35 -6.02 -18.55
N LEU A 67 1.47 -5.67 -17.94
CA LEU A 67 2.54 -4.92 -18.60
C LEU A 67 3.41 -5.81 -19.51
N HIS A 68 3.47 -7.10 -19.23
CA HIS A 68 4.27 -8.09 -19.96
C HIS A 68 3.43 -9.34 -20.26
N PRO A 69 2.38 -9.22 -21.09
CA PRO A 69 1.42 -10.32 -21.31
C PRO A 69 2.04 -11.57 -21.94
N ASP A 70 3.14 -11.41 -22.67
CA ASP A 70 3.82 -12.48 -23.42
C ASP A 70 4.85 -13.26 -22.59
N LEU A 71 5.08 -12.88 -21.33
CA LEU A 71 5.97 -13.65 -20.45
C LEU A 71 5.36 -15.02 -20.12
N PRO A 72 6.16 -16.11 -20.09
CA PRO A 72 5.67 -17.43 -19.66
C PRO A 72 5.01 -17.39 -18.26
N GLU A 73 5.55 -16.61 -17.35
CA GLU A 73 5.02 -16.41 -16.00
C GLU A 73 3.61 -15.77 -16.02
N SER A 74 3.27 -15.00 -17.03
CA SER A 74 1.96 -14.35 -17.13
C SER A 74 0.80 -15.33 -17.29
N ALA A 75 1.03 -16.48 -17.94
CA ALA A 75 0.06 -17.57 -17.99
C ALA A 75 -0.14 -18.20 -16.60
N ALA A 76 0.96 -18.51 -15.90
CA ALA A 76 0.91 -19.09 -14.56
C ALA A 76 0.27 -18.13 -13.54
N ILE A 77 0.50 -16.81 -13.68
CA ILE A 77 -0.18 -15.80 -12.85
C ILE A 77 -1.68 -15.86 -13.05
N ARG A 78 -2.15 -15.89 -14.30
CA ARG A 78 -3.59 -15.95 -14.63
C ARG A 78 -4.25 -17.23 -14.09
N GLU A 79 -3.62 -18.37 -14.30
CA GLU A 79 -4.10 -19.64 -13.78
C GLU A 79 -4.22 -19.66 -12.25
N ARG A 80 -3.18 -19.17 -11.57
CA ARG A 80 -3.19 -19.06 -10.11
C ARG A 80 -4.25 -18.07 -9.63
N ALA A 81 -4.42 -16.92 -10.29
CA ALA A 81 -5.44 -15.94 -9.94
C ALA A 81 -6.87 -16.51 -10.08
N ASP A 82 -7.14 -17.36 -11.07
CA ASP A 82 -8.44 -18.03 -11.23
C ASP A 82 -8.78 -18.95 -10.06
N THR A 83 -7.81 -19.62 -9.49
CA THR A 83 -8.02 -20.48 -8.32
C THR A 83 -8.10 -19.69 -7.01
N MET A 84 -7.54 -18.50 -6.99
CA MET A 84 -7.46 -17.67 -5.78
C MET A 84 -8.62 -16.68 -5.68
N PHE A 85 -8.89 -15.93 -6.74
CA PHE A 85 -9.95 -14.93 -6.75
C PHE A 85 -11.28 -15.55 -7.15
N THR A 86 -11.93 -16.19 -6.17
CA THR A 86 -13.26 -16.78 -6.34
C THR A 86 -14.28 -16.11 -5.41
N PRO A 87 -15.56 -16.06 -5.80
CA PRO A 87 -16.60 -15.47 -4.95
C PRO A 87 -16.65 -16.07 -3.55
N GLY A 88 -16.48 -17.39 -3.41
CA GLY A 88 -16.51 -18.09 -2.12
C GLY A 88 -15.35 -17.67 -1.21
N LYS A 89 -14.12 -17.56 -1.75
CA LYS A 89 -12.96 -17.11 -0.97
C LYS A 89 -13.08 -15.63 -0.58
N THR A 90 -13.53 -14.77 -1.49
CA THR A 90 -13.79 -13.37 -1.18
C THR A 90 -14.87 -13.20 -0.12
N ALA A 91 -15.91 -14.03 -0.13
CA ALA A 91 -16.91 -14.06 0.92
C ALA A 91 -16.30 -14.44 2.29
N GLY A 92 -15.32 -15.34 2.32
CA GLY A 92 -14.57 -15.68 3.55
C GLY A 92 -13.79 -14.47 4.11
N GLU A 93 -13.09 -13.70 3.25
CA GLU A 93 -12.43 -12.45 3.66
C GLU A 93 -13.44 -11.44 4.22
N LEU A 94 -14.59 -11.27 3.57
CA LEU A 94 -15.65 -10.37 4.03
C LEU A 94 -16.24 -10.82 5.38
N ALA A 95 -16.42 -12.13 5.58
CA ALA A 95 -16.87 -12.68 6.86
C ALA A 95 -15.86 -12.39 7.99
N TYR A 96 -14.56 -12.50 7.70
CA TYR A 96 -13.52 -12.08 8.64
C TYR A 96 -13.62 -10.59 8.98
N LEU A 97 -13.79 -9.72 7.97
CA LEU A 97 -13.93 -8.29 8.18
C LEU A 97 -15.20 -7.90 8.96
N ALA A 98 -16.25 -8.71 8.91
CA ALA A 98 -17.49 -8.47 9.64
C ALA A 98 -17.38 -8.72 11.16
N ARG A 99 -16.30 -9.39 11.63
CA ARG A 99 -16.05 -9.60 13.07
C ARG A 99 -15.78 -8.24 13.73
N SER A 100 -16.36 -8.01 14.91
CA SER A 100 -16.15 -6.76 15.67
C SER A 100 -14.68 -6.55 16.04
N ALA A 101 -13.95 -7.61 16.38
CA ALA A 101 -12.53 -7.59 16.71
C ALA A 101 -11.63 -7.26 15.50
N SER A 102 -12.14 -7.37 14.27
CA SER A 102 -11.40 -7.06 13.04
C SER A 102 -11.48 -5.59 12.61
N ALA A 103 -12.10 -4.72 13.40
CA ALA A 103 -12.25 -3.30 13.03
C ALA A 103 -10.91 -2.59 12.75
N PRO A 104 -9.80 -2.79 13.50
CA PRO A 104 -8.50 -2.20 13.20
C PRO A 104 -7.63 -3.03 12.25
N PHE A 105 -8.07 -4.23 11.86
CA PHE A 105 -7.28 -5.14 11.02
C PHE A 105 -6.71 -4.44 9.80
N GLU A 106 -5.39 -4.51 9.63
CA GLU A 106 -4.63 -3.96 8.48
C GLU A 106 -4.75 -2.43 8.27
N ARG A 107 -5.16 -1.68 9.27
CA ARG A 107 -5.41 -0.23 9.16
C ARG A 107 -4.13 0.61 9.26
N PRO A 108 -3.89 1.56 8.34
CA PRO A 108 -4.62 1.81 7.09
C PRO A 108 -3.98 1.17 5.86
N TYR A 109 -2.79 0.59 6.01
CA TYR A 109 -1.89 0.15 4.95
C TYR A 109 -2.49 -0.96 4.08
N GLY A 110 -2.90 -2.06 4.70
CA GLY A 110 -3.51 -3.18 4.01
C GLY A 110 -4.84 -2.80 3.34
N TRP A 111 -5.63 -1.89 3.95
CA TRP A 111 -6.85 -1.37 3.34
C TRP A 111 -6.56 -0.70 1.99
N ALA A 112 -5.56 0.17 1.97
CA ALA A 112 -5.15 0.90 0.77
C ALA A 112 -4.60 -0.04 -0.30
N TRP A 113 -3.81 -1.04 0.09
CA TRP A 113 -3.27 -2.02 -0.84
C TRP A 113 -4.33 -2.94 -1.43
N ALA A 114 -5.35 -3.35 -0.66
CA ALA A 114 -6.48 -4.12 -1.21
C ALA A 114 -7.28 -3.30 -2.24
N MET A 115 -7.47 -2.00 -1.99
CA MET A 115 -8.07 -1.10 -2.97
C MET A 115 -7.18 -0.96 -4.22
N ALA A 116 -5.87 -0.81 -4.06
CA ALA A 116 -4.92 -0.76 -5.18
C ALA A 116 -4.92 -2.07 -6.00
N LEU A 117 -4.98 -3.23 -5.33
CA LEU A 117 -5.11 -4.53 -6.01
C LEU A 117 -6.39 -4.61 -6.85
N HIS A 118 -7.53 -4.20 -6.29
CA HIS A 118 -8.78 -4.15 -7.07
C HIS A 118 -8.65 -3.19 -8.27
N GLY A 119 -8.04 -2.01 -8.09
CA GLY A 119 -7.80 -1.07 -9.18
C GLY A 119 -6.97 -1.66 -10.32
N GLU A 120 -5.95 -2.49 -9.99
CA GLU A 120 -5.14 -3.20 -11.00
C GLU A 120 -5.93 -4.33 -11.70
N ALA A 121 -6.88 -4.95 -10.99
CA ALA A 121 -7.72 -6.04 -11.49
C ALA A 121 -9.00 -5.57 -12.21
N ALA A 122 -9.36 -4.29 -12.15
CA ALA A 122 -10.70 -3.78 -12.48
C ALA A 122 -11.19 -4.18 -13.89
N ASP A 123 -10.29 -4.13 -14.88
CA ASP A 123 -10.60 -4.46 -16.26
C ASP A 123 -10.45 -5.98 -16.57
N THR A 124 -10.32 -6.81 -15.55
CA THR A 124 -10.20 -8.26 -15.65
C THR A 124 -11.42 -8.96 -15.06
N ARG A 125 -11.58 -10.28 -15.33
CA ARG A 125 -12.61 -11.11 -14.70
C ARG A 125 -12.53 -11.17 -13.17
N TRP A 126 -11.40 -10.82 -12.56
CA TRP A 126 -11.21 -10.80 -11.11
C TRP A 126 -11.65 -9.48 -10.48
N GLY A 127 -11.82 -8.42 -11.29
CA GLY A 127 -12.28 -7.11 -10.79
C GLY A 127 -13.61 -7.21 -10.05
N GLU A 128 -14.62 -7.84 -10.67
CA GLU A 128 -15.93 -8.02 -10.05
C GLU A 128 -15.87 -8.86 -8.75
N VAL A 129 -14.98 -9.86 -8.72
CA VAL A 129 -14.79 -10.73 -7.55
C VAL A 129 -14.15 -9.98 -6.38
N LEU A 130 -13.19 -9.08 -6.65
CA LEU A 130 -12.48 -8.30 -5.63
C LEU A 130 -13.23 -7.01 -5.22
N ALA A 131 -14.17 -6.53 -6.04
CA ALA A 131 -14.89 -5.28 -5.81
C ALA A 131 -15.59 -5.21 -4.44
N PRO A 132 -16.27 -6.27 -3.94
CA PRO A 132 -16.90 -6.21 -2.62
C PRO A 132 -15.89 -5.98 -1.48
N LEU A 133 -14.70 -6.56 -1.58
CA LEU A 133 -13.64 -6.38 -0.59
C LEU A 133 -13.07 -4.96 -0.63
N ALA A 134 -12.75 -4.44 -1.81
CA ALA A 134 -12.29 -3.06 -1.96
C ALA A 134 -13.33 -2.05 -1.45
N LYS A 135 -14.62 -2.31 -1.70
CA LYS A 135 -15.73 -1.50 -1.18
C LYS A 135 -15.77 -1.54 0.36
N ALA A 136 -15.61 -2.71 0.98
CA ALA A 136 -15.60 -2.83 2.43
C ALA A 136 -14.46 -2.00 3.07
N PHE A 137 -13.28 -1.99 2.46
CA PHE A 137 -12.17 -1.14 2.93
C PHE A 137 -12.41 0.34 2.67
N ALA A 138 -13.02 0.71 1.56
CA ALA A 138 -13.44 2.09 1.30
C ALA A 138 -14.47 2.58 2.32
N ASP A 139 -15.45 1.73 2.72
CA ASP A 139 -16.41 2.03 3.79
C ASP A 139 -15.69 2.23 5.13
N ARG A 140 -14.67 1.42 5.44
CA ARG A 140 -13.83 1.60 6.63
C ARG A 140 -13.06 2.92 6.61
N PHE A 141 -12.45 3.30 5.48
CA PHE A 141 -11.81 4.62 5.34
C PHE A 141 -12.82 5.75 5.56
N GLN A 142 -13.99 5.67 4.95
CA GLN A 142 -15.03 6.68 5.09
C GLN A 142 -15.50 6.85 6.53
N ALA A 143 -15.59 5.76 7.30
CA ALA A 143 -15.96 5.78 8.71
C ALA A 143 -14.82 6.20 9.64
N PHE A 144 -13.56 5.92 9.27
CA PHE A 144 -12.39 6.14 10.11
C PHE A 144 -11.80 7.54 9.97
N LEU A 145 -11.63 8.05 8.73
CA LEU A 145 -10.94 9.32 8.49
C LEU A 145 -11.52 10.52 9.26
N PRO A 146 -12.86 10.67 9.43
CA PRO A 146 -13.39 11.74 10.24
C PRO A 146 -13.02 11.67 11.74
N LYS A 147 -12.77 10.46 12.25
CA LYS A 147 -12.43 10.21 13.67
C LYS A 147 -10.93 10.37 13.96
N LEU A 148 -10.09 10.27 12.94
CA LEU A 148 -8.64 10.39 13.10
C LEU A 148 -8.27 11.85 13.36
N THR A 149 -7.92 12.17 14.61
CA THR A 149 -7.55 13.54 14.99
C THR A 149 -6.20 13.94 14.38
N TYR A 150 -5.20 13.07 14.50
CA TYR A 150 -3.83 13.30 14.04
C TYR A 150 -3.42 12.25 13.00
N ALA A 151 -2.79 12.68 11.91
CA ALA A 151 -2.18 11.78 10.96
C ALA A 151 -0.96 11.06 11.58
N VAL A 152 -0.77 9.79 11.27
CA VAL A 152 0.43 9.04 11.65
C VAL A 152 1.51 9.28 10.60
N ARG A 153 2.68 9.77 11.05
CA ARG A 153 3.82 10.18 10.21
C ARG A 153 5.02 9.24 10.42
N SER A 154 4.80 7.93 10.44
CA SER A 154 5.86 6.94 10.60
C SER A 154 6.38 6.45 9.23
N GLY A 155 7.59 5.89 9.21
CA GLY A 155 8.14 5.23 8.01
C GLY A 155 7.66 3.79 7.80
N ALA A 156 6.57 3.38 8.48
CA ALA A 156 6.06 2.01 8.50
C ALA A 156 4.56 1.94 8.16
N HIS A 157 3.94 0.76 8.34
CA HIS A 157 2.57 0.43 7.93
C HIS A 157 1.48 1.42 8.41
N PHE A 158 1.70 2.14 9.50
CA PHE A 158 0.72 3.10 10.01
C PHE A 158 0.73 4.45 9.28
N ASN A 159 1.63 4.67 8.32
CA ASN A 159 1.75 5.95 7.59
C ASN A 159 0.44 6.33 6.91
N THR A 160 -0.14 7.43 7.38
CA THR A 160 -1.43 7.92 6.87
C THR A 160 -1.29 8.43 5.44
N ALA A 161 -0.27 9.22 5.14
CA ALA A 161 -0.11 9.84 3.82
C ALA A 161 0.08 8.79 2.72
N PHE A 162 0.92 7.77 2.96
CA PHE A 162 1.11 6.66 2.01
C PHE A 162 -0.20 5.94 1.71
N ALA A 163 -0.93 5.55 2.76
CA ALA A 163 -2.20 4.85 2.57
C ALA A 163 -3.21 5.71 1.77
N LEU A 164 -3.24 7.01 2.04
CA LEU A 164 -4.13 7.92 1.33
C LEU A 164 -3.71 8.18 -0.12
N VAL A 165 -2.43 8.08 -0.47
CA VAL A 165 -2.00 8.11 -1.89
C VAL A 165 -2.67 7.00 -2.68
N LEU A 166 -2.58 5.75 -2.19
CA LEU A 166 -3.17 4.59 -2.88
C LEU A 166 -4.71 4.65 -2.86
N ALA A 167 -5.30 4.98 -1.70
CA ALA A 167 -6.74 5.08 -1.55
C ALA A 167 -7.35 6.18 -2.42
N LEU A 168 -6.66 7.32 -2.59
CA LEU A 168 -7.11 8.45 -3.42
C LEU A 168 -7.15 8.06 -4.92
N ASP A 169 -6.14 7.37 -5.41
CA ASP A 169 -6.10 6.91 -6.80
C ASP A 169 -7.29 6.01 -7.12
N TRP A 170 -7.57 5.06 -6.23
CA TRP A 170 -8.73 4.18 -6.35
C TRP A 170 -10.06 4.97 -6.23
N ALA A 171 -10.16 5.83 -5.22
CA ALA A 171 -11.39 6.55 -4.91
C ALA A 171 -11.82 7.50 -6.02
N ARG A 172 -10.88 8.11 -6.74
CA ARG A 172 -11.18 8.96 -7.90
C ARG A 172 -11.94 8.25 -9.00
N VAL A 173 -11.72 6.96 -9.15
CA VAL A 173 -12.37 6.12 -10.18
C VAL A 173 -13.68 5.53 -9.66
N PHE A 174 -13.64 4.97 -8.43
CA PHE A 174 -14.71 4.10 -7.95
C PHE A 174 -15.61 4.73 -6.88
N ARG A 175 -15.14 5.78 -6.19
CA ARG A 175 -15.90 6.43 -5.11
C ARG A 175 -15.52 7.91 -4.92
N PRO A 176 -15.99 8.83 -5.77
CA PRO A 176 -15.62 10.25 -5.71
C PRO A 176 -15.83 10.91 -4.33
N ALA A 177 -16.88 10.55 -3.60
CA ALA A 177 -17.13 11.08 -2.25
C ALA A 177 -16.00 10.73 -1.25
N LEU A 178 -15.38 9.55 -1.37
CA LEU A 178 -14.21 9.20 -0.57
C LEU A 178 -12.98 10.02 -1.01
N ALA A 179 -12.82 10.27 -2.31
CA ALA A 179 -11.72 11.10 -2.82
C ALA A 179 -11.80 12.54 -2.26
N GLU A 180 -13.01 13.12 -2.22
CA GLU A 180 -13.23 14.43 -1.60
C GLU A 180 -12.90 14.42 -0.11
N LEU A 181 -13.34 13.39 0.62
CA LEU A 181 -13.04 13.24 2.05
C LEU A 181 -11.52 13.16 2.28
N ILE A 182 -10.81 12.35 1.49
CA ILE A 182 -9.35 12.22 1.56
C ILE A 182 -8.69 13.58 1.32
N GLY A 183 -9.10 14.31 0.28
CA GLY A 183 -8.58 15.65 -0.01
C GLY A 183 -8.76 16.62 1.15
N LYS A 184 -9.98 16.69 1.72
CA LYS A 184 -10.29 17.53 2.88
C LYS A 184 -9.43 17.17 4.10
N ARG A 185 -9.24 15.86 4.38
CA ARG A 185 -8.43 15.41 5.53
C ARG A 185 -6.95 15.64 5.29
N ALA A 186 -6.43 15.43 4.09
CA ALA A 186 -5.04 15.72 3.75
C ALA A 186 -4.72 17.21 3.95
N LEU A 187 -5.56 18.11 3.45
CA LEU A 187 -5.41 19.55 3.66
C LEU A 187 -5.46 19.94 5.14
N HIS A 188 -6.34 19.31 5.91
CA HIS A 188 -6.45 19.56 7.36
C HIS A 188 -5.18 19.17 8.11
N TRP A 189 -4.56 18.02 7.77
CA TRP A 189 -3.40 17.53 8.50
C TRP A 189 -2.07 18.11 7.99
N PHE A 190 -1.95 18.34 6.69
CA PHE A 190 -0.67 18.61 6.03
C PHE A 190 -0.61 19.99 5.36
N GLY A 191 -1.75 20.65 5.16
CA GLY A 191 -1.80 21.92 4.41
C GLY A 191 -0.98 23.06 5.05
N ALA A 192 -0.78 23.03 6.37
CA ALA A 192 -0.02 24.04 7.09
C ALA A 192 1.45 23.67 7.34
N ASP A 193 1.89 22.47 6.93
CA ASP A 193 3.25 22.00 7.23
C ASP A 193 4.31 22.78 6.44
N ARG A 194 5.39 23.12 7.14
CA ARG A 194 6.48 23.95 6.64
C ARG A 194 7.82 23.48 7.21
N ALA A 195 8.92 23.73 6.50
CA ALA A 195 10.29 23.49 6.93
C ALA A 195 10.49 22.09 7.53
N CYS A 196 10.07 21.06 6.79
CA CYS A 196 10.17 19.67 7.23
C CYS A 196 11.61 19.28 7.51
N GLN A 197 11.89 18.78 8.71
CA GLN A 197 13.23 18.37 9.13
C GLN A 197 13.64 16.99 8.62
N ALA A 198 12.68 16.19 8.12
CA ALA A 198 12.91 14.85 7.58
C ALA A 198 13.75 13.96 8.50
N TRP A 199 13.27 13.74 9.73
CA TRP A 199 13.95 12.88 10.71
C TRP A 199 13.75 11.40 10.34
N GLU A 200 14.45 11.01 9.29
CA GLU A 200 14.48 9.67 8.69
C GLU A 200 15.87 9.38 8.13
N PRO A 201 16.31 8.10 8.05
CA PRO A 201 15.52 6.91 8.37
C PRO A 201 15.46 6.56 9.85
N SER A 202 14.39 5.86 10.27
CA SER A 202 14.38 5.02 11.46
C SER A 202 14.91 3.62 11.14
N GLY A 203 15.14 2.78 12.17
CA GLY A 203 15.84 1.51 12.05
C GLY A 203 15.20 0.48 11.11
N ASP A 204 13.89 0.52 10.91
CA ASP A 204 13.12 -0.41 10.07
C ASP A 204 12.11 0.28 9.15
N ASP A 205 12.38 1.54 8.79
CA ASP A 205 11.56 2.28 7.83
C ASP A 205 11.62 1.65 6.44
N PHE A 206 10.47 1.58 5.77
CA PHE A 206 10.36 1.24 4.35
C PHE A 206 9.60 2.31 3.55
N LEU A 207 9.12 3.35 4.22
CA LEU A 207 8.50 4.54 3.64
C LEU A 207 9.22 5.79 4.13
N SER A 208 9.28 6.81 3.28
CA SER A 208 9.70 8.14 3.70
C SER A 208 8.48 8.92 4.22
N PRO A 209 8.39 9.24 5.51
CA PRO A 209 7.28 10.04 6.03
C PRO A 209 7.12 11.37 5.31
N ALA A 210 8.22 12.10 5.11
CA ALA A 210 8.22 13.40 4.46
C ALA A 210 7.80 13.31 2.99
N LEU A 211 8.38 12.38 2.23
CA LEU A 211 8.09 12.29 0.80
C LEU A 211 6.72 11.66 0.51
N CYS A 212 6.20 10.77 1.36
CA CYS A 212 4.82 10.28 1.24
C CYS A 212 3.81 11.42 1.44
N GLU A 213 4.07 12.31 2.38
CA GLU A 213 3.28 13.51 2.60
C GLU A 213 3.31 14.43 1.38
N ALA A 214 4.50 14.75 0.88
CA ALA A 214 4.66 15.60 -0.31
C ALA A 214 3.98 14.96 -1.54
N LEU A 215 4.08 13.65 -1.72
CA LEU A 215 3.41 12.95 -2.81
C LEU A 215 1.88 13.00 -2.67
N LEU A 216 1.33 12.85 -1.46
CA LEU A 216 -0.11 13.02 -1.25
C LEU A 216 -0.55 14.44 -1.58
N MET A 217 0.17 15.45 -1.08
CA MET A 217 -0.16 16.85 -1.34
C MET A 217 -0.06 17.22 -2.82
N SER A 218 0.89 16.64 -3.56
CA SER A 218 0.98 16.81 -5.04
C SER A 218 -0.25 16.29 -5.79
N ARG A 219 -0.98 15.36 -5.19
CA ARG A 219 -2.21 14.79 -5.77
C ARG A 219 -3.48 15.50 -5.33
N VAL A 220 -3.42 16.25 -4.23
CA VAL A 220 -4.58 16.95 -3.64
C VAL A 220 -4.64 18.40 -4.09
N LEU A 221 -3.50 19.07 -4.19
CA LEU A 221 -3.40 20.48 -4.58
C LEU A 221 -3.33 20.65 -6.10
N ALA A 222 -3.83 21.76 -6.60
CA ALA A 222 -3.54 22.18 -7.96
C ALA A 222 -2.04 22.50 -8.12
N ARG A 223 -1.48 22.35 -9.34
CA ARG A 223 -0.03 22.47 -9.59
C ARG A 223 0.61 23.69 -8.94
N GLN A 224 0.06 24.89 -9.17
CA GLN A 224 0.62 26.13 -8.61
C GLN A 224 0.53 26.21 -7.07
N GLU A 225 -0.53 25.64 -6.50
CA GLU A 225 -0.70 25.56 -5.04
C GLU A 225 0.30 24.57 -4.46
N PHE A 226 0.47 23.42 -5.14
CA PHE A 226 1.46 22.41 -4.74
C PHE A 226 2.88 22.96 -4.77
N THR A 227 3.28 23.67 -5.84
CA THR A 227 4.63 24.28 -5.92
C THR A 227 4.87 25.21 -4.72
N ARG A 228 3.94 26.13 -4.42
CA ARG A 228 4.06 27.03 -3.27
C ARG A 228 4.11 26.30 -1.92
N TRP A 229 3.30 25.27 -1.78
CA TRP A 229 3.31 24.44 -0.57
C TRP A 229 4.61 23.66 -0.44
N PHE A 230 5.10 23.07 -1.52
CA PHE A 230 6.34 22.28 -1.56
C PHE A 230 7.58 23.12 -1.27
N ASP A 231 7.68 24.33 -1.85
CA ASP A 231 8.76 25.28 -1.57
C ASP A 231 8.80 25.70 -0.10
N ALA A 232 7.65 25.78 0.56
CA ALA A 232 7.58 26.06 1.99
C ALA A 232 7.82 24.82 2.86
N PHE A 233 7.46 23.63 2.39
CA PHE A 233 7.62 22.35 3.11
C PHE A 233 9.09 21.87 3.08
N LEU A 234 9.75 21.95 1.91
CA LEU A 234 11.16 21.58 1.71
C LEU A 234 11.90 22.74 1.00
N PRO A 235 12.16 23.86 1.69
CA PRO A 235 12.67 25.09 1.07
C PRO A 235 14.04 24.90 0.41
N ASP A 236 14.85 23.99 0.91
CA ASP A 236 16.21 23.75 0.44
C ASP A 236 16.34 22.50 -0.45
N ALA A 237 15.22 21.97 -0.97
CA ALA A 237 15.22 20.76 -1.80
C ALA A 237 16.12 20.89 -3.06
N ALA A 238 16.20 22.08 -3.64
CA ALA A 238 17.04 22.37 -4.81
C ALA A 238 18.56 22.22 -4.52
N THR A 239 18.95 22.31 -3.26
CA THR A 239 20.33 22.11 -2.80
C THR A 239 20.54 20.75 -2.12
N ALA A 240 19.62 19.79 -2.36
CA ALA A 240 19.62 18.46 -1.77
C ALA A 240 19.58 18.46 -0.22
N CYS A 241 18.83 19.39 0.36
CA CYS A 241 18.59 19.45 1.79
C CYS A 241 17.09 19.29 2.12
N PRO A 242 16.76 18.61 3.24
CA PRO A 242 17.66 17.93 4.19
C PRO A 242 18.31 16.67 3.60
N ASP A 243 19.59 16.47 3.87
CA ASP A 243 20.43 15.39 3.33
C ASP A 243 19.80 13.99 3.40
N PRO A 244 19.12 13.56 4.49
CA PRO A 244 18.54 12.22 4.56
C PRO A 244 17.56 11.87 3.43
N LEU A 245 16.91 12.83 2.81
CA LEU A 245 15.98 12.59 1.70
C LEU A 245 16.67 12.30 0.38
N PHE A 246 17.92 12.70 0.24
CA PHE A 246 18.71 12.63 -0.99
C PHE A 246 19.83 11.58 -0.90
N THR A 247 20.17 11.14 0.32
CA THR A 247 21.17 10.11 0.55
C THR A 247 20.49 8.75 0.76
N PRO A 248 20.87 7.71 -0.01
CA PRO A 248 20.31 6.37 0.18
C PRO A 248 20.59 5.83 1.59
N ALA A 249 19.58 5.24 2.23
CA ALA A 249 19.74 4.58 3.51
C ALA A 249 20.67 3.37 3.35
N HIS A 250 21.63 3.21 4.29
CA HIS A 250 22.54 2.08 4.33
C HIS A 250 21.86 0.86 4.96
N VAL A 251 21.92 -0.28 4.26
CA VAL A 251 21.40 -1.57 4.73
C VAL A 251 22.56 -2.41 5.22
N SER A 252 22.73 -2.50 6.53
CA SER A 252 23.89 -3.20 7.15
C SER A 252 23.76 -4.72 7.11
N ASP A 253 22.53 -5.24 7.18
CA ASP A 253 22.26 -6.68 7.13
C ASP A 253 20.94 -6.97 6.37
N ARG A 254 21.04 -7.59 5.20
CA ARG A 254 19.88 -8.00 4.40
C ARG A 254 19.30 -9.35 4.81
N SER A 255 19.92 -10.08 5.74
CA SER A 255 19.36 -11.30 6.31
C SER A 255 18.39 -11.01 7.46
N ASP A 256 18.50 -9.85 8.11
CA ASP A 256 17.49 -9.37 9.06
C ASP A 256 16.32 -8.74 8.30
N GLY A 257 15.14 -9.34 8.43
CA GLY A 257 13.93 -8.92 7.70
C GLY A 257 13.49 -7.48 8.01
N LYS A 258 13.86 -6.92 9.18
CA LYS A 258 13.54 -5.54 9.53
C LYS A 258 14.57 -4.55 8.98
N ILE A 259 15.86 -4.85 9.13
CA ILE A 259 16.93 -3.99 8.56
C ILE A 259 16.80 -3.93 7.04
N ALA A 260 16.43 -5.05 6.40
CA ALA A 260 16.19 -5.11 4.96
C ALA A 260 15.07 -4.19 4.47
N HIS A 261 14.17 -3.73 5.34
CA HIS A 261 13.16 -2.72 5.02
C HIS A 261 13.76 -1.43 4.47
N LEU A 262 14.97 -1.07 4.85
CA LEU A 262 15.67 0.12 4.33
C LEU A 262 15.93 0.06 2.82
N ASP A 263 16.04 -1.11 2.21
CA ASP A 263 16.02 -1.23 0.74
C ASP A 263 14.65 -0.77 0.18
N GLY A 264 13.57 -1.11 0.87
CA GLY A 264 12.21 -0.63 0.56
C GLY A 264 12.09 0.89 0.68
N LEU A 265 12.70 1.49 1.71
CA LEU A 265 12.75 2.93 1.88
C LEU A 265 13.41 3.63 0.68
N ASN A 266 14.55 3.11 0.21
CA ASN A 266 15.24 3.68 -0.96
C ASN A 266 14.36 3.64 -2.22
N LEU A 267 13.62 2.54 -2.42
CA LEU A 267 12.67 2.41 -3.54
C LEU A 267 11.45 3.32 -3.36
N SER A 268 10.93 3.44 -2.14
CA SER A 268 9.82 4.33 -1.79
C SER A 268 10.18 5.79 -2.04
N ARG A 269 11.37 6.22 -1.63
CA ARG A 269 11.88 7.57 -1.93
C ARG A 269 11.95 7.85 -3.42
N ALA A 270 12.51 6.93 -4.20
CA ALA A 270 12.58 7.07 -5.65
C ALA A 270 11.19 7.17 -6.30
N TRP A 271 10.24 6.39 -5.82
CA TRP A 271 8.84 6.46 -6.27
C TRP A 271 8.19 7.80 -5.93
N CYS A 272 8.35 8.29 -4.70
CA CYS A 272 7.81 9.57 -4.27
C CYS A 272 8.42 10.72 -5.07
N TRP A 273 9.76 10.77 -5.21
CA TRP A 273 10.44 11.82 -5.96
C TRP A 273 9.99 11.90 -7.42
N ARG A 274 9.78 10.73 -8.07
CA ARG A 274 9.23 10.72 -9.45
C ARG A 274 7.84 11.32 -9.53
N GLY A 275 6.98 11.02 -8.56
CA GLY A 275 5.63 11.59 -8.52
C GLY A 275 5.61 13.08 -8.22
N ILE A 276 6.45 13.52 -7.28
CA ILE A 276 6.62 14.93 -6.92
C ILE A 276 7.16 15.75 -8.13
N ALA A 277 8.23 15.27 -8.75
CA ALA A 277 8.83 15.93 -9.92
C ALA A 277 7.87 16.06 -11.11
N ALA A 278 6.98 15.09 -11.31
CA ALA A 278 5.96 15.16 -12.35
C ALA A 278 4.86 16.20 -12.05
N ALA A 279 4.70 16.60 -10.80
CA ALA A 279 3.70 17.57 -10.35
C ALA A 279 4.25 19.00 -10.26
N LEU A 280 5.57 19.18 -10.16
CA LEU A 280 6.26 20.48 -10.22
C LEU A 280 6.46 20.93 -11.67
#